data_37495273af6d0894bc7627a80f5b2660
#
_entry.id   37495273af6d0894bc7627a80f5b2660
#
_cell.length_a   1.000
_cell.length_b   1.000
_cell.length_c   1.000
_cell.angle_alpha   90.00
_cell.angle_beta   90.00
_cell.angle_gamma   90.00
#
_symmetry.space_group_name_H-M   'P 1'
#
loop_
_entity.id
_entity.type
_entity.pdbx_description
1 polymer ?
#
loop_
_entity_poly.entity_id
_entity_poly.type
_entity_poly.pdbx_seq_one_letter_code
_entity_poly.pdbx_strand_id
1 'polypeptide(L)'
;MSLNRLIKRAGNHFGVDRTVHVSHLFRTFDEPVQAHVRMAEVSLDRAKRLVENGLDVVILMDSLTRLARAYNMVVNPSGRTLSGGMDPSALYPPKRFFGAARNLEDGGSLTIVATALVDTGSRLDDVVYEEFKGTGNMEMILSRRLQERRIFPAIDIEKSSTRRDDFLLDPEVLQRVWLMRRMY
;
A
#
# COMPACT_ATOMS: atom_id res chain seq x y z
N MET A 1 11.26 -12.88 -3.98
CA MET A 1 12.21 -12.01 -3.20
C MET A 1 11.55 -11.79 -1.84
N SER A 2 12.13 -12.23 -0.72
CA SER A 2 11.43 -12.17 0.56
C SER A 2 11.31 -10.71 1.04
N LEU A 3 10.17 -10.38 1.63
CA LEU A 3 9.85 -9.08 2.24
C LEU A 3 10.98 -8.59 3.16
N ASN A 4 11.62 -9.49 3.88
CA ASN A 4 12.79 -9.20 4.74
C ASN A 4 14.00 -8.61 4.00
N ARG A 5 14.19 -8.90 2.71
CA ARG A 5 15.25 -8.28 1.90
C ARG A 5 14.91 -6.86 1.48
N LEU A 6 13.64 -6.59 1.21
CA LEU A 6 13.15 -5.23 0.91
C LEU A 6 13.33 -4.32 2.13
N ILE A 7 13.04 -4.82 3.33
CA ILE A 7 13.17 -4.08 4.58
C ILE A 7 14.63 -3.72 4.88
N LYS A 8 15.56 -4.68 4.74
CA LYS A 8 16.99 -4.41 4.93
C LYS A 8 17.53 -3.40 3.90
N ARG A 9 17.01 -3.41 2.66
CA ARG A 9 17.42 -2.43 1.65
C ARG A 9 16.81 -1.04 1.89
N ALA A 10 15.58 -0.95 2.33
CA ALA A 10 14.96 0.33 2.67
C ALA A 10 15.70 1.00 3.84
N GLY A 11 16.02 0.27 4.92
CA GLY A 11 16.78 0.81 6.05
C GLY A 11 18.17 1.31 5.69
N ASN A 12 18.83 0.71 4.68
CA ASN A 12 20.17 1.14 4.24
C ASN A 12 20.17 2.29 3.21
N HIS A 13 19.02 2.61 2.62
CA HIS A 13 18.95 3.61 1.52
C HIS A 13 18.55 5.01 2.00
N PHE A 14 17.89 5.09 3.13
CA PHE A 14 17.46 6.36 3.71
C PHE A 14 18.49 6.97 4.66
N GLY A 15 19.75 6.98 4.37
CA GLY A 15 20.91 7.61 5.02
C GLY A 15 20.66 8.70 6.10
N VAL A 16 19.61 8.54 6.90
CA VAL A 16 19.16 9.45 7.93
C VAL A 16 19.27 8.72 9.28
N ASP A 17 19.93 9.37 10.20
CA ASP A 17 20.13 8.98 11.61
C ASP A 17 18.80 8.93 12.42
N ARG A 18 17.66 8.73 11.74
CA ARG A 18 16.32 8.60 12.32
C ARG A 18 15.92 7.13 12.33
N THR A 19 15.49 6.67 13.48
CA THR A 19 15.06 5.29 13.70
C THR A 19 13.82 4.99 12.88
N VAL A 20 13.95 4.17 11.82
CA VAL A 20 12.82 3.69 11.04
C VAL A 20 12.20 2.48 11.75
N HIS A 21 11.01 2.66 12.28
CA HIS A 21 10.23 1.56 12.83
C HIS A 21 9.42 0.88 11.74
N VAL A 22 9.70 -0.40 11.47
CA VAL A 22 8.96 -1.22 10.52
C VAL A 22 8.02 -2.14 11.29
N SER A 23 6.73 -1.96 11.09
CA SER A 23 5.71 -2.87 11.64
C SER A 23 5.15 -3.76 10.53
N HIS A 24 5.25 -5.08 10.72
CA HIS A 24 4.67 -6.07 9.84
C HIS A 24 3.25 -6.39 10.31
N LEU A 25 2.29 -6.18 9.43
CA LEU A 25 0.93 -6.66 9.61
C LEU A 25 0.80 -8.03 8.96
N PHE A 26 1.18 -9.06 9.73
CA PHE A 26 1.09 -10.43 9.30
C PHE A 26 0.22 -11.23 10.27
N ARG A 27 -0.87 -11.80 9.75
CA ARG A 27 -1.63 -12.85 10.44
C ARG A 27 -1.83 -14.03 9.51
N THR A 28 -1.77 -15.23 10.10
CA THR A 28 -2.00 -16.49 9.40
C THR A 28 -3.46 -16.60 8.95
N PHE A 29 -3.71 -17.41 7.92
CA PHE A 29 -5.05 -17.59 7.34
C PHE A 29 -6.05 -18.21 8.31
N ASP A 30 -5.57 -18.85 9.37
CA ASP A 30 -6.35 -19.65 10.32
C ASP A 30 -7.01 -18.82 11.42
N GLU A 31 -6.73 -17.50 11.48
CA GLU A 31 -7.27 -16.67 12.54
C GLU A 31 -8.64 -16.07 12.20
N PRO A 32 -9.49 -15.83 13.23
CA PRO A 32 -10.79 -15.18 13.01
C PRO A 32 -10.67 -13.84 12.31
N VAL A 33 -11.63 -13.53 11.45
CA VAL A 33 -11.66 -12.31 10.64
C VAL A 33 -11.56 -11.04 11.50
N GLN A 34 -12.21 -11.03 12.65
CA GLN A 34 -12.17 -9.95 13.63
C GLN A 34 -10.75 -9.67 14.13
N ALA A 35 -9.91 -10.70 14.21
CA ALA A 35 -8.52 -10.54 14.62
C ALA A 35 -7.68 -9.79 13.57
N HIS A 36 -7.98 -9.98 12.28
CA HIS A 36 -7.33 -9.21 11.20
C HIS A 36 -7.68 -7.72 11.27
N VAL A 37 -8.96 -7.41 11.48
CA VAL A 37 -9.44 -6.02 11.64
C VAL A 37 -8.79 -5.37 12.85
N ARG A 38 -8.85 -6.03 14.02
CA ARG A 38 -8.27 -5.52 15.26
C ARG A 38 -6.76 -5.29 15.15
N MET A 39 -6.04 -6.20 14.49
CA MET A 39 -4.60 -6.05 14.28
C MET A 39 -4.28 -4.82 13.43
N ALA A 40 -5.03 -4.58 12.37
CA ALA A 40 -4.85 -3.39 11.54
C ALA A 40 -5.08 -2.11 12.35
N GLU A 41 -6.16 -2.03 13.12
CA GLU A 41 -6.49 -0.88 13.96
C GLU A 41 -5.41 -0.60 15.01
N VAL A 42 -5.03 -1.61 15.79
CA VAL A 42 -3.98 -1.49 16.83
C VAL A 42 -2.64 -1.08 16.22
N SER A 43 -2.28 -1.62 15.05
CA SER A 43 -1.02 -1.28 14.39
C SER A 43 -1.02 0.14 13.87
N LEU A 44 -2.13 0.62 13.34
CA LEU A 44 -2.26 2.02 12.90
C LEU A 44 -2.17 2.98 14.09
N ASP A 45 -2.87 2.68 15.18
CA ASP A 45 -2.84 3.52 16.38
C ASP A 45 -1.44 3.57 17.01
N ARG A 46 -0.76 2.42 17.07
CA ARG A 46 0.65 2.38 17.50
C ARG A 46 1.55 3.20 16.59
N ALA A 47 1.39 3.06 15.27
CA ALA A 47 2.18 3.83 14.30
C ALA A 47 1.98 5.33 14.48
N LYS A 48 0.73 5.79 14.65
CA LYS A 48 0.45 7.22 14.91
C LYS A 48 1.15 7.73 16.15
N ARG A 49 1.13 6.96 17.26
CA ARG A 49 1.83 7.34 18.50
C ARG A 49 3.35 7.46 18.30
N LEU A 50 3.93 6.57 17.52
CA LEU A 50 5.35 6.64 17.20
C LEU A 50 5.67 7.89 16.35
N VAL A 51 4.83 8.20 15.37
CA VAL A 51 4.98 9.40 14.53
C VAL A 51 4.80 10.68 15.36
N GLU A 52 3.84 10.74 16.28
CA GLU A 52 3.65 11.85 17.21
C GLU A 52 4.88 12.10 18.11
N ASN A 53 5.69 11.05 18.34
CA ASN A 53 6.98 11.16 19.03
C ASN A 53 8.15 11.53 18.09
N GLY A 54 7.87 11.98 16.87
CA GLY A 54 8.86 12.43 15.90
C GLY A 54 9.58 11.34 15.13
N LEU A 55 9.08 10.08 15.16
CA LEU A 55 9.69 8.96 14.46
C LEU A 55 9.16 8.82 13.02
N ASP A 56 10.02 8.36 12.13
CA ASP A 56 9.62 7.94 10.78
C ASP A 56 9.21 6.47 10.82
N VAL A 57 7.93 6.20 10.50
CA VAL A 57 7.33 4.86 10.62
C VAL A 57 6.91 4.34 9.27
N VAL A 58 7.24 3.10 8.96
CA VAL A 58 6.81 2.40 7.75
C VAL A 58 5.92 1.21 8.14
N ILE A 59 4.71 1.17 7.62
CA ILE A 59 3.81 0.01 7.70
C ILE A 59 3.90 -0.77 6.39
N LEU A 60 4.18 -2.07 6.49
CA LEU A 60 4.10 -3.00 5.36
C LEU A 60 2.86 -3.88 5.55
N MET A 61 1.95 -3.86 4.58
CA MET A 61 0.69 -4.60 4.63
C MET A 61 0.56 -5.55 3.44
N ASP A 62 0.30 -6.80 3.74
CA ASP A 62 -0.06 -7.82 2.76
C ASP A 62 -1.39 -8.48 3.17
N SER A 63 -2.52 -8.06 2.62
CA SER A 63 -2.74 -7.08 1.55
C SER A 63 -3.95 -6.19 1.88
N LEU A 64 -4.11 -5.07 1.17
CA LEU A 64 -5.34 -4.24 1.23
C LEU A 64 -6.58 -5.03 0.85
N THR A 65 -6.47 -5.90 -0.15
CA THR A 65 -7.57 -6.75 -0.60
C THR A 65 -8.07 -7.65 0.53
N ARG A 66 -7.16 -8.25 1.29
CA ARG A 66 -7.51 -9.09 2.43
C ARG A 66 -8.17 -8.28 3.55
N LEU A 67 -7.63 -7.12 3.85
CA LEU A 67 -8.20 -6.23 4.85
C LEU A 67 -9.62 -5.79 4.46
N ALA A 68 -9.84 -5.40 3.20
CA ALA A 68 -11.15 -5.02 2.71
C ALA A 68 -12.16 -6.18 2.78
N ARG A 69 -11.74 -7.39 2.43
CA ARG A 69 -12.57 -8.61 2.58
C ARG A 69 -12.92 -8.86 4.05
N ALA A 70 -11.97 -8.68 4.97
CA ALA A 70 -12.20 -8.84 6.39
C ALA A 70 -13.25 -7.84 6.90
N TYR A 71 -13.13 -6.58 6.53
CA TYR A 71 -14.14 -5.58 6.89
C TYR A 71 -15.51 -5.89 6.29
N ASN A 72 -15.57 -6.40 5.05
CA ASN A 72 -16.83 -6.77 4.41
C ASN A 72 -17.60 -7.87 5.17
N MET A 73 -16.88 -8.70 5.94
CA MET A 73 -17.50 -9.74 6.79
C MET A 73 -17.87 -9.25 8.19
N VAL A 74 -17.28 -8.16 8.65
CA VAL A 74 -17.43 -7.69 10.06
C VAL A 74 -18.36 -6.48 10.16
N VAL A 75 -18.40 -5.63 9.13
CA VAL A 75 -19.22 -4.42 9.14
C VAL A 75 -20.70 -4.78 8.97
N ASN A 76 -21.57 -4.08 9.68
CA ASN A 76 -23.01 -4.23 9.50
C ASN A 76 -23.41 -3.82 8.07
N PRO A 77 -24.21 -4.64 7.36
CA PRO A 77 -24.61 -4.36 5.99
C PRO A 77 -25.34 -3.00 5.87
N SER A 78 -24.91 -2.20 4.91
CA SER A 78 -25.56 -0.90 4.61
C SER A 78 -26.88 -1.03 3.83
N GLY A 79 -27.20 -2.25 3.38
CA GLY A 79 -28.32 -2.51 2.47
C GLY A 79 -28.02 -2.22 1.00
N ARG A 80 -26.81 -1.77 0.68
CA ARG A 80 -26.32 -1.55 -0.69
C ARG A 80 -25.15 -2.50 -0.97
N THR A 81 -25.07 -2.96 -2.20
CA THR A 81 -24.02 -3.90 -2.61
C THR A 81 -23.38 -3.42 -3.91
N LEU A 82 -22.06 -3.28 -3.90
CA LEU A 82 -21.26 -3.05 -5.10
C LEU A 82 -21.01 -4.37 -5.85
N SER A 83 -20.43 -4.28 -7.02
CA SER A 83 -20.02 -5.45 -7.80
C SER A 83 -19.17 -6.41 -6.96
N GLY A 84 -19.37 -7.71 -7.14
CA GLY A 84 -18.63 -8.73 -6.38
C GLY A 84 -19.07 -8.94 -4.93
N GLY A 85 -20.18 -8.35 -4.49
CA GLY A 85 -20.70 -8.55 -3.12
C GLY A 85 -20.04 -7.66 -2.07
N MET A 86 -19.38 -6.59 -2.46
CA MET A 86 -18.75 -5.63 -1.54
C MET A 86 -19.78 -4.63 -1.01
N ASP A 87 -19.88 -4.49 0.30
CA ASP A 87 -20.64 -3.41 0.92
C ASP A 87 -19.82 -2.11 0.88
N PRO A 88 -20.41 -0.97 0.41
CA PRO A 88 -19.72 0.32 0.41
C PRO A 88 -19.17 0.73 1.78
N SER A 89 -19.89 0.40 2.86
CA SER A 89 -19.47 0.74 4.22
C SER A 89 -18.20 0.02 4.65
N ALA A 90 -17.94 -1.16 4.09
CA ALA A 90 -16.75 -1.95 4.38
C ALA A 90 -15.45 -1.36 3.81
N LEU A 91 -15.56 -0.45 2.84
CA LEU A 91 -14.39 0.21 2.23
C LEU A 91 -13.88 1.40 3.04
N TYR A 92 -14.73 2.02 3.86
CA TYR A 92 -14.33 3.21 4.64
C TYR A 92 -13.18 2.97 5.62
N PRO A 93 -13.20 1.94 6.49
CA PRO A 93 -12.12 1.74 7.44
C PRO A 93 -10.77 1.45 6.76
N PRO A 94 -10.65 0.57 5.75
CA PRO A 94 -9.41 0.38 5.02
C PRO A 94 -8.93 1.65 4.30
N LYS A 95 -9.84 2.47 3.74
CA LYS A 95 -9.49 3.76 3.12
C LYS A 95 -8.93 4.74 4.16
N ARG A 96 -9.55 4.82 5.35
CA ARG A 96 -9.02 5.63 6.46
C ARG A 96 -7.64 5.15 6.91
N PHE A 97 -7.46 3.82 6.96
CA PHE A 97 -6.17 3.23 7.29
C PHE A 97 -5.10 3.67 6.27
N PHE A 98 -5.34 3.43 5.00
CA PHE A 98 -4.37 3.74 3.95
C PHE A 98 -4.17 5.24 3.75
N GLY A 99 -5.22 6.04 3.90
CA GLY A 99 -5.17 7.51 3.84
C GLY A 99 -4.55 8.18 5.07
N ALA A 100 -4.14 7.42 6.09
CA ALA A 100 -3.44 7.95 7.25
C ALA A 100 -1.97 8.30 6.98
N ALA A 101 -1.40 7.81 5.88
CA ALA A 101 -0.02 8.10 5.47
C ALA A 101 0.19 9.61 5.24
N ARG A 102 1.16 10.20 5.94
CA ARG A 102 1.49 11.63 5.88
C ARG A 102 2.80 11.97 6.56
N ASN A 103 3.35 13.13 6.24
CA ASN A 103 4.37 13.79 7.03
C ASN A 103 3.72 14.75 8.02
N LEU A 104 4.29 14.90 9.21
CA LEU A 104 3.92 15.93 10.17
C LEU A 104 4.85 17.14 10.03
N GLU A 105 4.32 18.35 10.27
CA GLU A 105 5.09 19.60 10.20
C GLU A 105 6.16 19.67 11.29
N ASP A 106 5.85 19.17 12.50
CA ASP A 106 6.76 19.14 13.65
C ASP A 106 7.75 17.96 13.65
N GLY A 107 7.80 17.20 12.56
CA GLY A 107 8.63 16.01 12.41
C GLY A 107 7.88 14.69 12.59
N GLY A 108 8.50 13.62 12.15
CA GLY A 108 7.88 12.30 12.05
C GLY A 108 7.05 12.11 10.78
N SER A 109 7.04 10.88 10.28
CA SER A 109 6.28 10.52 9.09
C SER A 109 5.66 9.14 9.18
N LEU A 110 4.52 8.95 8.50
CA LEU A 110 3.90 7.64 8.32
C LEU A 110 3.87 7.28 6.84
N THR A 111 4.60 6.24 6.49
CA THR A 111 4.57 5.64 5.15
C THR A 111 3.85 4.30 5.21
N ILE A 112 2.92 4.06 4.30
CA ILE A 112 2.21 2.79 4.19
C ILE A 112 2.47 2.19 2.81
N VAL A 113 3.08 1.01 2.78
CA VAL A 113 3.29 0.22 1.57
C VAL A 113 2.41 -1.02 1.66
N ALA A 114 1.46 -1.12 0.76
CA ALA A 114 0.49 -2.20 0.77
C ALA A 114 0.44 -2.91 -0.59
N THR A 115 0.25 -4.22 -0.56
CA THR A 115 -0.04 -4.99 -1.77
C THR A 115 -1.55 -5.01 -2.03
N ALA A 116 -1.94 -5.07 -3.30
CA ALA A 116 -3.30 -5.31 -3.72
C ALA A 116 -3.31 -6.44 -4.77
N LEU A 117 -4.33 -7.28 -4.74
CA LEU A 117 -4.51 -8.34 -5.71
C LEU A 117 -5.19 -7.78 -6.95
N VAL A 118 -4.64 -8.10 -8.14
CA VAL A 118 -5.19 -7.74 -9.44
C VAL A 118 -5.24 -8.97 -10.33
N ASP A 119 -6.15 -8.99 -11.29
CA ASP A 119 -6.31 -10.07 -12.27
C ASP A 119 -6.52 -11.46 -11.60
N THR A 120 -7.26 -11.51 -10.52
CA THR A 120 -7.60 -12.75 -9.80
C THR A 120 -8.82 -13.45 -10.35
N GLY A 121 -9.59 -12.81 -11.24
CA GLY A 121 -10.90 -13.25 -11.69
C GLY A 121 -12.03 -12.98 -10.69
N SER A 122 -11.72 -12.36 -9.54
CA SER A 122 -12.70 -11.97 -8.51
C SER A 122 -13.15 -10.54 -8.72
N ARG A 123 -14.45 -10.34 -9.01
CA ARG A 123 -15.04 -8.99 -9.14
C ARG A 123 -14.91 -8.16 -7.87
N LEU A 124 -14.86 -8.79 -6.71
CA LEU A 124 -14.64 -8.11 -5.44
C LEU A 124 -13.23 -7.51 -5.38
N ASP A 125 -12.22 -8.24 -5.83
CA ASP A 125 -10.84 -7.76 -5.84
C ASP A 125 -10.67 -6.59 -6.82
N ASP A 126 -11.35 -6.63 -7.97
CA ASP A 126 -11.35 -5.54 -8.94
C ASP A 126 -11.95 -4.27 -8.33
N VAL A 127 -13.08 -4.39 -7.61
CA VAL A 127 -13.68 -3.26 -6.90
C VAL A 127 -12.73 -2.70 -5.85
N VAL A 128 -12.11 -3.55 -5.05
CA VAL A 128 -11.12 -3.10 -4.04
C VAL A 128 -9.98 -2.37 -4.72
N TYR A 129 -9.40 -2.93 -5.77
CA TYR A 129 -8.30 -2.29 -6.49
C TYR A 129 -8.68 -0.89 -7.02
N GLU A 130 -9.81 -0.76 -7.73
CA GLU A 130 -10.27 0.51 -8.28
C GLU A 130 -10.57 1.56 -7.19
N GLU A 131 -11.15 1.13 -6.07
CA GLU A 131 -11.48 2.02 -4.95
C GLU A 131 -10.24 2.55 -4.21
N PHE A 132 -9.13 1.81 -4.22
CA PHE A 132 -7.87 2.24 -3.61
C PHE A 132 -6.91 2.94 -4.58
N LYS A 133 -7.04 2.74 -5.88
CA LYS A 133 -6.22 3.37 -6.91
C LYS A 133 -6.15 4.90 -6.79
N GLY A 134 -7.25 5.52 -6.41
CA GLY A 134 -7.33 6.96 -6.17
C GLY A 134 -6.77 7.45 -4.83
N THR A 135 -6.48 6.55 -3.89
CA THR A 135 -6.08 6.90 -2.53
C THR A 135 -4.55 6.92 -2.35
N GLY A 136 -3.83 6.08 -3.09
CA GLY A 136 -2.37 5.99 -3.01
C GLY A 136 -1.64 7.13 -3.72
N ASN A 137 -0.42 7.44 -3.28
CA ASN A 137 0.48 8.40 -3.91
C ASN A 137 1.34 7.76 -5.00
N MET A 138 1.57 6.45 -4.92
CA MET A 138 2.34 5.67 -5.87
C MET A 138 1.65 4.34 -6.11
N GLU A 139 1.68 3.91 -7.35
CA GLU A 139 1.21 2.61 -7.79
C GLU A 139 2.30 1.92 -8.61
N MET A 140 2.71 0.72 -8.18
CA MET A 140 3.67 -0.10 -8.87
C MET A 140 3.01 -1.40 -9.33
N ILE A 141 2.83 -1.55 -10.61
CA ILE A 141 2.18 -2.71 -11.23
C ILE A 141 3.25 -3.70 -11.70
N LEU A 142 3.05 -4.97 -11.35
CA LEU A 142 3.92 -6.06 -11.79
C LEU A 142 3.38 -6.71 -13.06
N SER A 143 4.28 -7.04 -13.98
CA SER A 143 3.95 -7.69 -15.25
C SER A 143 4.25 -9.18 -15.21
N ARG A 144 3.22 -10.03 -15.38
CA ARG A 144 3.39 -11.48 -15.53
C ARG A 144 4.23 -11.82 -16.75
N ARG A 145 4.03 -11.11 -17.86
CA ARG A 145 4.80 -11.30 -19.11
C ARG A 145 6.29 -11.13 -18.91
N LEU A 146 6.72 -10.12 -18.14
CA LEU A 146 8.13 -9.91 -17.80
C LEU A 146 8.65 -11.01 -16.86
N GLN A 147 7.86 -11.40 -15.87
CA GLN A 147 8.20 -12.48 -14.95
C GLN A 147 8.39 -13.84 -15.67
N GLU A 148 7.53 -14.18 -16.61
CA GLU A 148 7.63 -15.38 -17.43
C GLU A 148 8.90 -15.38 -18.29
N ARG A 149 9.30 -14.21 -18.79
CA ARG A 149 10.55 -13.99 -19.52
C ARG A 149 11.79 -13.91 -18.63
N ARG A 150 11.64 -14.09 -17.30
CA ARG A 150 12.73 -13.97 -16.31
C ARG A 150 13.40 -12.60 -16.28
N ILE A 151 12.69 -11.55 -16.69
CA ILE A 151 13.15 -10.16 -16.60
C ILE A 151 12.74 -9.61 -15.24
N PHE A 152 13.73 -9.21 -14.44
CA PHE A 152 13.49 -8.70 -13.08
C PHE A 152 14.25 -7.39 -12.84
N PRO A 153 13.63 -6.43 -12.13
CA PRO A 153 12.29 -6.46 -11.55
C PRO A 153 11.21 -6.46 -12.63
N ALA A 154 10.18 -7.31 -12.46
CA ALA A 154 9.09 -7.45 -13.43
C ALA A 154 8.05 -6.34 -13.29
N ILE A 155 8.48 -5.08 -13.45
CA ILE A 155 7.65 -3.89 -13.28
C ILE A 155 7.11 -3.45 -14.64
N ASP A 156 5.80 -3.22 -14.69
CA ASP A 156 5.14 -2.58 -15.83
C ASP A 156 5.32 -1.07 -15.71
N ILE A 157 6.24 -0.51 -16.49
CA ILE A 157 6.62 0.90 -16.44
C ILE A 157 5.48 1.80 -16.93
N GLU A 158 4.73 1.36 -17.95
CA GLU A 158 3.64 2.13 -18.53
C GLU A 158 2.50 2.34 -17.52
N LYS A 159 2.13 1.25 -16.82
CA LYS A 159 1.02 1.26 -15.85
C LYS A 159 1.41 1.77 -14.49
N SER A 160 2.69 1.75 -14.14
CA SER A 160 3.18 2.24 -12.84
C SER A 160 3.31 3.75 -12.85
N SER A 161 2.87 4.40 -11.78
CA SER A 161 2.91 5.86 -11.67
C SER A 161 3.15 6.33 -10.25
N THR A 162 3.70 7.54 -10.14
CA THR A 162 3.89 8.26 -8.88
C THR A 162 3.27 9.64 -9.04
N ARG A 163 2.45 10.06 -8.07
CA ARG A 163 1.92 11.43 -8.04
C ARG A 163 3.02 12.39 -7.65
N ARG A 164 3.06 13.53 -8.34
CA ARG A 164 3.99 14.60 -8.05
C ARG A 164 5.45 14.12 -8.02
N ASP A 165 5.83 13.38 -9.07
CA ASP A 165 7.21 12.96 -9.33
C ASP A 165 8.17 14.17 -9.47
N ASP A 166 7.61 15.33 -9.82
CA ASP A 166 8.29 16.64 -9.86
C ASP A 166 8.90 17.08 -8.51
N PHE A 167 8.35 16.60 -7.38
CA PHE A 167 8.92 16.86 -6.06
C PHE A 167 10.01 15.85 -5.63
N LEU A 168 10.12 14.76 -6.35
CA LEU A 168 10.97 13.62 -5.96
C LEU A 168 12.24 13.53 -6.80
N LEU A 169 12.24 14.14 -7.99
CA LEU A 169 13.31 14.03 -8.97
C LEU A 169 13.87 15.41 -9.34
N ASP A 170 15.17 15.46 -9.54
CA ASP A 170 15.80 16.65 -10.11
C ASP A 170 15.24 16.94 -11.51
N PRO A 171 15.15 18.22 -11.93
CA PRO A 171 14.52 18.61 -13.19
C PRO A 171 15.11 17.91 -14.43
N GLU A 172 16.41 17.70 -14.48
CA GLU A 172 17.06 16.98 -15.58
C GLU A 172 16.67 15.50 -15.62
N VAL A 173 16.64 14.84 -14.45
CA VAL A 173 16.23 13.43 -14.32
C VAL A 173 14.77 13.29 -14.69
N LEU A 174 13.92 14.20 -14.24
CA LEU A 174 12.49 14.22 -14.54
C LEU A 174 12.22 14.30 -16.05
N GLN A 175 12.91 15.20 -16.74
CA GLN A 175 12.79 15.32 -18.21
C GLN A 175 13.19 14.03 -18.93
N ARG A 176 14.27 13.38 -18.48
CA ARG A 176 14.73 12.09 -19.05
C ARG A 176 13.74 10.97 -18.80
N VAL A 177 13.13 10.93 -17.60
CA VAL A 177 12.08 9.95 -17.26
C VAL A 177 10.85 10.15 -18.12
N TRP A 178 10.41 11.40 -18.34
CA TRP A 178 9.27 11.69 -19.20
C TRP A 178 9.56 11.36 -20.67
N LEU A 179 10.77 11.61 -21.14
CA LEU A 179 11.18 11.22 -22.50
C LEU A 179 11.16 9.69 -22.64
N MET A 180 11.73 8.97 -21.70
CA MET A 180 11.72 7.50 -21.68
C MET A 180 10.28 6.95 -21.72
N ARG A 181 9.38 7.49 -20.90
CA ARG A 181 7.97 7.06 -20.85
C ARG A 181 7.20 7.32 -22.15
N ARG A 182 7.62 8.30 -22.96
CA ARG A 182 7.02 8.57 -24.28
C ARG A 182 7.50 7.62 -25.36
N MET A 183 8.64 6.98 -25.16
CA MET A 183 9.21 6.04 -26.13
C MET A 183 8.72 4.58 -25.94
N TYR A 184 8.12 4.29 -24.81
CA TYR A 184 7.49 3.01 -24.49
C TYR A 184 6.00 3.05 -24.81
#